data_037685f49cda3555788aca31d2beae27
#
_entry.id   037685f49cda3555788aca31d2beae27
#
_cell.length_a   1.000
_cell.length_b   1.000
_cell.length_c   1.000
_cell.angle_alpha   90.00
_cell.angle_beta   90.00
_cell.angle_gamma   90.00
#
_symmetry.space_group_name_H-M   'P 1'
#
loop_
_entity.id
_entity.type
_entity.pdbx_description
1 polymer ?
#
loop_
_entity_poly.entity_id
_entity_poly.type
_entity_poly.pdbx_seq_one_letter_code
_entity_poly.pdbx_strand_id
1 'polypeptide(L)'
;MAILRGVLDRLWTAATRHPFLDAVREGTITDSAFDRWLGQDALFVGDLLTFQARLLARAPRPAQAVLAGGCVALVAELDWFEVQAARRGIDLGQPALPATLAYNELLGRLDAAPYDAAVTALWVLERVYLLAWASAAPSTSPFGEFVEHWTAPGFAGYVDALGELAILDGHDELVGDVLSHEVAFWDMAVV
;
A
#
# COMPACT_ATOMS: atom_id res chain seq x y z
N MET A 1 -23.37 3.64 -14.36
CA MET A 1 -22.72 4.67 -13.50
C MET A 1 -23.09 4.53 -12.02
N ALA A 2 -24.36 4.58 -11.57
CA ALA A 2 -24.71 4.49 -10.14
C ALA A 2 -24.28 3.16 -9.46
N ILE A 3 -24.44 2.02 -10.13
CA ILE A 3 -24.07 0.70 -9.60
C ILE A 3 -22.55 0.59 -9.42
N LEU A 4 -21.75 1.04 -10.39
CA LEU A 4 -20.28 1.01 -10.32
C LEU A 4 -19.77 1.88 -9.17
N ARG A 5 -20.30 3.09 -9.00
CA ARG A 5 -19.97 3.97 -7.89
C ARG A 5 -20.24 3.31 -6.53
N GLY A 6 -21.41 2.66 -6.36
CA GLY A 6 -21.74 1.93 -5.14
C GLY A 6 -20.84 0.71 -4.88
N VAL A 7 -20.25 0.09 -5.91
CA VAL A 7 -19.24 -0.96 -5.76
C VAL A 7 -17.93 -0.36 -5.27
N LEU A 8 -17.46 0.72 -5.89
CA LEU A 8 -16.23 1.40 -5.49
C LEU A 8 -16.29 1.93 -4.06
N ASP A 9 -17.43 2.50 -3.64
CA ASP A 9 -17.64 2.98 -2.27
C ASP A 9 -17.51 1.85 -1.24
N ARG A 10 -18.05 0.66 -1.56
CA ARG A 10 -17.91 -0.52 -0.68
C ARG A 10 -16.48 -1.03 -0.63
N LEU A 11 -15.80 -1.14 -1.77
CA LEU A 11 -14.40 -1.57 -1.83
C LEU A 11 -13.49 -0.58 -1.10
N TRP A 12 -13.71 0.71 -1.29
CA TRP A 12 -12.97 1.76 -0.58
C TRP A 12 -13.12 1.62 0.94
N THR A 13 -14.35 1.41 1.40
CA THR A 13 -14.62 1.21 2.83
C THR A 13 -13.93 -0.05 3.34
N ALA A 14 -14.02 -1.17 2.61
CA ALA A 14 -13.39 -2.43 2.98
C ALA A 14 -11.86 -2.33 3.02
N ALA A 15 -11.25 -1.62 2.07
CA ALA A 15 -9.80 -1.44 2.00
C ALA A 15 -9.25 -0.50 3.09
N THR A 16 -10.04 0.52 3.48
CA THR A 16 -9.58 1.54 4.47
C THR A 16 -10.08 1.31 5.90
N ARG A 17 -10.97 0.32 6.12
CA ARG A 17 -11.61 -0.01 7.41
C ARG A 17 -11.75 -1.51 7.58
N HIS A 18 -10.63 -2.20 7.48
CA HIS A 18 -10.60 -3.65 7.52
C HIS A 18 -10.53 -4.19 8.96
N PRO A 19 -11.12 -5.37 9.27
CA PRO A 19 -11.00 -6.00 10.61
C PRO A 19 -9.56 -6.23 11.07
N PHE A 20 -8.60 -6.44 10.16
CA PHE A 20 -7.18 -6.49 10.47
C PHE A 20 -6.71 -5.21 11.18
N LEU A 21 -7.09 -4.04 10.65
CA LEU A 21 -6.72 -2.74 11.21
C LEU A 21 -7.37 -2.48 12.57
N ASP A 22 -8.62 -2.93 12.76
CA ASP A 22 -9.29 -2.89 14.05
C ASP A 22 -8.55 -3.75 15.08
N ALA A 23 -8.15 -4.98 14.69
CA ALA A 23 -7.40 -5.89 15.55
C ALA A 23 -6.01 -5.35 15.91
N VAL A 24 -5.33 -4.65 14.99
CA VAL A 24 -4.08 -3.94 15.25
C VAL A 24 -4.31 -2.81 16.26
N ARG A 25 -5.32 -1.96 16.04
CA ARG A 25 -5.67 -0.85 16.94
C ARG A 25 -5.96 -1.33 18.35
N GLU A 26 -6.70 -2.42 18.48
CA GLU A 26 -7.14 -2.99 19.75
C GLU A 26 -6.10 -3.91 20.40
N GLY A 27 -5.03 -4.26 19.68
CA GLY A 27 -4.01 -5.19 20.16
C GLY A 27 -4.52 -6.62 20.28
N THR A 28 -5.57 -6.99 19.54
CA THR A 28 -6.18 -8.33 19.55
C THR A 28 -5.63 -9.25 18.45
N ILE A 29 -4.89 -8.70 17.49
CA ILE A 29 -4.18 -9.49 16.48
C ILE A 29 -3.05 -10.29 17.15
N THR A 30 -2.83 -11.53 16.71
CA THR A 30 -1.70 -12.32 17.19
C THR A 30 -0.39 -11.85 16.56
N ASP A 31 0.72 -11.97 17.29
CA ASP A 31 2.06 -11.66 16.75
C ASP A 31 2.31 -12.42 15.44
N SER A 32 1.96 -13.72 15.38
CA SER A 32 2.19 -14.53 14.18
C SER A 32 1.38 -14.08 12.96
N ALA A 33 0.17 -13.55 13.15
CA ALA A 33 -0.64 -13.01 12.05
C ALA A 33 -0.07 -11.68 11.56
N PHE A 34 0.32 -10.81 12.49
CA PHE A 34 0.95 -9.53 12.16
C PHE A 34 2.31 -9.73 11.48
N ASP A 35 3.16 -10.64 12.01
CA ASP A 35 4.48 -10.93 11.46
C ASP A 35 4.40 -11.52 10.05
N ARG A 36 3.42 -12.39 9.80
CA ARG A 36 3.15 -12.91 8.46
C ARG A 36 2.80 -11.78 7.49
N TRP A 37 1.89 -10.90 7.89
CA TRP A 37 1.52 -9.75 7.08
C TRP A 37 2.71 -8.83 6.83
N LEU A 38 3.46 -8.46 7.87
CA LEU A 38 4.62 -7.58 7.78
C LEU A 38 5.70 -8.12 6.83
N GLY A 39 5.97 -9.41 6.87
CA GLY A 39 6.92 -10.04 5.95
C GLY A 39 6.45 -10.04 4.50
N GLN A 40 5.13 -10.15 4.27
CA GLN A 40 4.56 -10.03 2.92
C GLN A 40 4.55 -8.59 2.42
N ASP A 41 4.34 -7.63 3.31
CA ASP A 41 4.39 -6.20 2.99
C ASP A 41 5.81 -5.78 2.59
N ALA A 42 6.84 -6.27 3.26
CA ALA A 42 8.23 -6.05 2.86
C ALA A 42 8.53 -6.56 1.44
N LEU A 43 8.00 -7.73 1.06
CA LEU A 43 8.12 -8.26 -0.30
C LEU A 43 7.41 -7.36 -1.31
N PHE A 44 6.17 -6.96 -0.98
CA PHE A 44 5.38 -6.06 -1.82
C PHE A 44 6.08 -4.71 -2.03
N VAL A 45 6.64 -4.09 -0.98
CA VAL A 45 7.36 -2.80 -1.07
C VAL A 45 8.59 -2.90 -1.98
N GLY A 46 9.28 -4.05 -2.01
CA GLY A 46 10.37 -4.30 -2.96
C GLY A 46 9.91 -4.25 -4.43
N ASP A 47 8.75 -4.84 -4.72
CA ASP A 47 8.15 -4.81 -6.06
C ASP A 47 7.57 -3.44 -6.39
N LEU A 48 6.97 -2.76 -5.40
CA LEU A 48 6.49 -1.38 -5.54
C LEU A 48 7.63 -0.41 -5.87
N LEU A 49 8.79 -0.54 -5.24
CA LEU A 49 9.98 0.25 -5.57
C LEU A 49 10.40 0.03 -7.04
N THR A 50 10.40 -1.22 -7.49
CA THR A 50 10.72 -1.56 -8.88
C THR A 50 9.73 -0.92 -9.86
N PHE A 51 8.43 -1.03 -9.59
CA PHE A 51 7.38 -0.41 -10.38
C PHE A 51 7.52 1.11 -10.41
N GLN A 52 7.68 1.77 -9.25
CA GLN A 52 7.79 3.22 -9.16
C GLN A 52 9.06 3.76 -9.84
N ALA A 53 10.18 3.05 -9.78
CA ALA A 53 11.40 3.42 -10.49
C ALA A 53 11.21 3.38 -12.03
N ARG A 54 10.49 2.38 -12.54
CA ARG A 54 10.11 2.30 -13.97
C ARG A 54 9.11 3.39 -14.37
N LEU A 55 8.16 3.70 -13.49
CA LEU A 55 7.23 4.80 -13.70
C LEU A 55 7.98 6.15 -13.73
N LEU A 56 8.92 6.38 -12.83
CA LEU A 56 9.79 7.55 -12.82
C LEU A 56 10.56 7.70 -14.14
N ALA A 57 11.10 6.61 -14.68
CA ALA A 57 11.89 6.63 -15.92
C ALA A 57 11.10 7.15 -17.14
N ARG A 58 9.78 7.01 -17.14
CA ARG A 58 8.88 7.47 -18.22
C ARG A 58 8.02 8.68 -17.84
N ALA A 59 8.21 9.22 -16.64
CA ALA A 59 7.42 10.32 -16.12
C ALA A 59 7.73 11.65 -16.82
N PRO A 60 6.72 12.50 -17.04
CA PRO A 60 6.95 13.87 -17.50
C PRO A 60 7.72 14.67 -16.44
N ARG A 61 8.53 15.67 -16.92
CA ARG A 61 9.44 16.42 -16.06
C ARG A 61 8.83 16.95 -14.74
N PRO A 62 7.60 17.51 -14.72
CA PRO A 62 6.99 18.00 -13.48
C PRO A 62 6.75 16.92 -12.41
N ALA A 63 6.51 15.66 -12.81
CA ALA A 63 6.23 14.55 -11.90
C ALA A 63 7.50 13.88 -11.35
N GLN A 64 8.65 14.07 -12.00
CA GLN A 64 9.88 13.33 -11.66
C GLN A 64 10.34 13.55 -10.22
N ALA A 65 10.21 14.77 -9.68
CA ALA A 65 10.65 15.05 -8.30
C ALA A 65 9.82 14.28 -7.26
N VAL A 66 8.51 14.19 -7.44
CA VAL A 66 7.59 13.46 -6.55
C VAL A 66 7.92 11.97 -6.60
N LEU A 67 8.01 11.38 -7.80
CA LEU A 67 8.28 9.96 -7.97
C LEU A 67 9.69 9.57 -7.49
N ALA A 68 10.69 10.41 -7.73
CA ALA A 68 12.05 10.18 -7.21
C ALA A 68 12.09 10.21 -5.67
N GLY A 69 11.38 11.18 -5.06
CA GLY A 69 11.22 11.25 -3.60
C GLY A 69 10.58 10.00 -3.03
N GLY A 70 9.54 9.48 -3.69
CA GLY A 70 8.90 8.22 -3.31
C GLY A 70 9.84 7.01 -3.42
N CYS A 71 10.66 6.92 -4.48
CA CYS A 71 11.67 5.84 -4.57
C CYS A 71 12.67 5.90 -3.40
N VAL A 72 13.11 7.10 -3.01
CA VAL A 72 14.00 7.27 -1.85
C VAL A 72 13.31 6.84 -0.55
N ALA A 73 12.02 7.19 -0.39
CA ALA A 73 11.23 6.78 0.76
C ALA A 73 11.06 5.26 0.82
N LEU A 74 10.78 4.60 -0.31
CA LEU A 74 10.66 3.13 -0.36
C LEU A 74 11.97 2.41 -0.05
N VAL A 75 13.13 2.97 -0.43
CA VAL A 75 14.43 2.41 0.00
C VAL A 75 14.58 2.49 1.51
N ALA A 76 14.28 3.65 2.11
CA ALA A 76 14.32 3.81 3.57
C ALA A 76 13.29 2.91 4.28
N GLU A 77 12.14 2.65 3.66
CA GLU A 77 11.12 1.73 4.14
C GLU A 77 11.61 0.29 4.17
N LEU A 78 12.32 -0.16 3.13
CA LEU A 78 12.93 -1.49 3.10
C LEU A 78 13.97 -1.66 4.21
N ASP A 79 14.83 -0.65 4.44
CA ASP A 79 15.78 -0.64 5.55
C ASP A 79 15.04 -0.74 6.91
N TRP A 80 13.90 -0.07 7.05
CA TRP A 80 13.09 -0.13 8.26
C TRP A 80 12.45 -1.52 8.44
N PHE A 81 11.95 -2.17 7.37
CA PHE A 81 11.46 -3.55 7.41
C PHE A 81 12.55 -4.53 7.87
N GLU A 82 13.79 -4.37 7.40
CA GLU A 82 14.92 -5.21 7.85
C GLU A 82 15.14 -5.10 9.36
N VAL A 83 15.08 -3.88 9.91
CA VAL A 83 15.20 -3.66 11.36
C VAL A 83 14.04 -4.31 12.11
N GLN A 84 12.79 -4.16 11.65
CA GLN A 84 11.63 -4.77 12.29
C GLN A 84 11.65 -6.30 12.19
N ALA A 85 12.03 -6.83 11.04
CA ALA A 85 12.18 -8.27 10.83
C ALA A 85 13.23 -8.88 11.78
N ALA A 86 14.38 -8.22 11.93
CA ALA A 86 15.41 -8.67 12.87
C ALA A 86 14.93 -8.65 14.32
N ARG A 87 14.17 -7.62 14.73
CA ARG A 87 13.61 -7.50 16.10
C ARG A 87 12.55 -8.56 16.39
N ARG A 88 11.78 -8.98 15.40
CA ARG A 88 10.64 -9.89 15.52
C ARG A 88 10.96 -11.33 15.09
N GLY A 89 12.13 -11.59 14.54
CA GLY A 89 12.54 -12.89 14.04
C GLY A 89 11.83 -13.32 12.74
N ILE A 90 11.47 -12.35 11.91
CA ILE A 90 10.79 -12.59 10.61
C ILE A 90 11.83 -12.90 9.54
N ASP A 91 11.58 -13.97 8.77
CA ASP A 91 12.36 -14.26 7.55
C ASP A 91 11.79 -13.47 6.36
N LEU A 92 12.49 -12.44 5.91
CA LEU A 92 12.14 -11.68 4.72
C LEU A 92 12.38 -12.44 3.40
N GLY A 93 13.07 -13.59 3.45
CA GLY A 93 13.23 -14.50 2.31
C GLY A 93 12.08 -15.48 2.14
N GLN A 94 11.01 -15.38 2.92
CA GLN A 94 9.84 -16.25 2.81
C GLN A 94 9.15 -16.16 1.44
N PRO A 95 8.49 -17.23 0.96
CA PRO A 95 7.74 -17.17 -0.29
C PRO A 95 6.59 -16.16 -0.24
N ALA A 96 6.37 -15.47 -1.35
CA ALA A 96 5.20 -14.62 -1.51
C ALA A 96 3.91 -15.45 -1.47
N LEU A 97 2.92 -14.98 -0.70
CA LEU A 97 1.59 -15.58 -0.63
C LEU A 97 0.75 -15.23 -1.87
N PRO A 98 -0.35 -15.96 -2.13
CA PRO A 98 -1.19 -15.71 -3.30
C PRO A 98 -1.66 -14.27 -3.46
N ALA A 99 -2.01 -13.57 -2.38
CA ALA A 99 -2.41 -12.17 -2.43
C ALA A 99 -1.26 -11.25 -2.84
N THR A 100 -0.05 -11.48 -2.31
CA THR A 100 1.17 -10.74 -2.70
C THR A 100 1.51 -10.98 -4.16
N LEU A 101 1.46 -12.25 -4.63
CA LEU A 101 1.70 -12.58 -6.04
C LEU A 101 0.69 -11.90 -6.96
N ALA A 102 -0.61 -11.92 -6.61
CA ALA A 102 -1.64 -11.28 -7.41
C ALA A 102 -1.44 -9.75 -7.49
N TYR A 103 -1.02 -9.12 -6.38
CA TYR A 103 -0.73 -7.70 -6.37
C TYR A 103 0.51 -7.37 -7.22
N ASN A 104 1.55 -8.19 -7.18
CA ASN A 104 2.73 -8.06 -8.04
C ASN A 104 2.38 -8.21 -9.52
N GLU A 105 1.44 -9.10 -9.87
CA GLU A 105 0.91 -9.21 -11.23
C GLU A 105 0.19 -7.92 -11.66
N LEU A 106 -0.56 -7.27 -10.76
CA LEU A 106 -1.15 -5.96 -11.03
C LEU A 106 -0.06 -4.92 -11.32
N LEU A 107 0.97 -4.80 -10.49
CA LEU A 107 2.09 -3.89 -10.73
C LEU A 107 2.76 -4.17 -12.08
N GLY A 108 2.94 -5.45 -12.45
CA GLY A 108 3.46 -5.85 -13.76
C GLY A 108 2.59 -5.40 -14.94
N ARG A 109 1.26 -5.46 -14.80
CA ARG A 109 0.33 -4.92 -15.82
C ARG A 109 0.42 -3.39 -15.92
N LEU A 110 0.58 -2.70 -14.79
CA LEU A 110 0.71 -1.25 -14.72
C LEU A 110 2.02 -0.73 -15.34
N ASP A 111 3.08 -1.52 -15.33
CA ASP A 111 4.33 -1.21 -16.04
C ASP A 111 4.11 -1.00 -17.54
N ALA A 112 3.19 -1.77 -18.14
CA ALA A 112 2.84 -1.67 -19.55
C ALA A 112 1.69 -0.69 -19.85
N ALA A 113 1.02 -0.18 -18.82
CA ALA A 113 -0.11 0.75 -18.95
C ALA A 113 0.34 2.18 -19.30
N PRO A 114 -0.54 3.04 -19.85
CA PRO A 114 -0.28 4.47 -19.99
C PRO A 114 0.15 5.11 -18.68
N TYR A 115 0.94 6.18 -18.76
CA TYR A 115 1.51 6.87 -17.59
C TYR A 115 0.41 7.35 -16.62
N ASP A 116 -0.67 7.95 -17.14
CA ASP A 116 -1.80 8.47 -16.37
C ASP A 116 -2.52 7.37 -15.58
N ALA A 117 -2.73 6.21 -16.18
CA ALA A 117 -3.28 5.05 -15.50
C ALA A 117 -2.35 4.55 -14.37
N ALA A 118 -1.06 4.41 -14.69
CA ALA A 118 -0.07 3.90 -13.74
C ALA A 118 0.16 4.83 -12.54
N VAL A 119 0.23 6.15 -12.75
CA VAL A 119 0.39 7.12 -11.65
C VAL A 119 -0.89 7.24 -10.83
N THR A 120 -2.07 7.10 -11.46
CA THR A 120 -3.35 7.07 -10.75
C THR A 120 -3.46 5.84 -9.86
N ALA A 121 -3.07 4.65 -10.36
CA ALA A 121 -3.04 3.43 -9.56
C ALA A 121 -2.08 3.56 -8.37
N LEU A 122 -0.88 4.10 -8.57
CA LEU A 122 0.08 4.38 -7.50
C LEU A 122 -0.53 5.29 -6.43
N TRP A 123 -1.17 6.37 -6.83
CA TRP A 123 -1.83 7.27 -5.88
C TRP A 123 -2.97 6.58 -5.11
N VAL A 124 -3.81 5.78 -5.78
CA VAL A 124 -4.90 5.05 -5.11
C VAL A 124 -4.34 4.10 -4.06
N LEU A 125 -3.32 3.32 -4.40
CA LEU A 125 -2.62 2.40 -3.50
C LEU A 125 -2.10 3.13 -2.26
N GLU A 126 -1.28 4.16 -2.44
CA GLU A 126 -0.67 4.92 -1.35
C GLU A 126 -1.72 5.67 -0.50
N ARG A 127 -2.78 6.19 -1.14
CA ARG A 127 -3.88 6.86 -0.45
C ARG A 127 -4.68 5.91 0.42
N VAL A 128 -4.99 4.72 -0.10
CA VAL A 128 -5.71 3.68 0.64
C VAL A 128 -4.88 3.22 1.83
N TYR A 129 -3.60 2.94 1.63
CA TYR A 129 -2.68 2.52 2.68
C TYR A 129 -2.61 3.55 3.82
N LEU A 130 -2.42 4.84 3.49
CA LEU A 130 -2.42 5.93 4.47
C LEU A 130 -3.73 5.98 5.27
N LEU A 131 -4.88 5.92 4.59
CA LEU A 131 -6.19 5.99 5.26
C LEU A 131 -6.49 4.73 6.08
N ALA A 132 -6.05 3.57 5.63
CA ALA A 132 -6.16 2.32 6.34
C ALA A 132 -5.42 2.41 7.68
N TRP A 133 -4.14 2.78 7.67
CA TRP A 133 -3.37 2.94 8.90
C TRP A 133 -3.88 4.09 9.78
N ALA A 134 -4.35 5.19 9.20
CA ALA A 134 -5.01 6.26 9.95
C ALA A 134 -6.30 5.78 10.66
N SER A 135 -6.99 4.77 10.13
CA SER A 135 -8.15 4.16 10.79
C SER A 135 -7.79 3.37 12.05
N ALA A 136 -6.55 2.89 12.14
CA ALA A 136 -6.01 2.22 13.32
C ALA A 136 -5.46 3.20 14.37
N ALA A 137 -5.39 4.50 14.07
CA ALA A 137 -4.93 5.53 15.01
C ALA A 137 -6.10 6.13 15.82
N PRO A 138 -5.87 6.60 17.08
CA PRO A 138 -4.66 6.34 17.86
C PRO A 138 -4.62 4.89 18.35
N SER A 139 -3.42 4.31 18.47
CA SER A 139 -3.27 2.97 19.02
C SER A 139 -2.35 2.98 20.25
N THR A 140 -2.81 2.38 21.33
CA THR A 140 -2.01 2.09 22.54
C THR A 140 -1.58 0.63 22.58
N SER A 141 -1.83 -0.12 21.50
CA SER A 141 -1.46 -1.52 21.37
C SER A 141 0.06 -1.70 21.20
N PRO A 142 0.60 -2.92 21.35
CA PRO A 142 1.99 -3.23 21.06
C PRO A 142 2.42 -2.91 19.61
N PHE A 143 1.46 -2.68 18.71
CA PHE A 143 1.66 -2.33 17.31
C PHE A 143 1.60 -0.82 17.04
N GLY A 144 1.49 0.01 18.07
CA GLY A 144 1.35 1.47 17.93
C GLY A 144 2.49 2.12 17.14
N GLU A 145 3.73 1.61 17.27
CA GLU A 145 4.89 2.12 16.51
C GLU A 145 4.70 2.00 14.98
N PHE A 146 4.01 0.95 14.50
CA PHE A 146 3.70 0.75 13.09
C PHE A 146 2.64 1.73 12.61
N VAL A 147 1.60 1.95 13.42
CA VAL A 147 0.55 2.94 13.13
C VAL A 147 1.14 4.34 13.02
N GLU A 148 2.01 4.73 13.95
CA GLU A 148 2.71 6.02 13.95
C GLU A 148 3.62 6.17 12.72
N HIS A 149 4.36 5.11 12.36
CA HIS A 149 5.25 5.10 11.22
C HIS A 149 4.51 5.38 9.91
N TRP A 150 3.43 4.63 9.62
CA TRP A 150 2.68 4.73 8.38
C TRP A 150 1.64 5.86 8.35
N THR A 151 1.48 6.61 9.43
CA THR A 151 0.68 7.84 9.47
C THR A 151 1.51 9.10 9.65
N ALA A 152 2.83 8.99 9.48
CA ALA A 152 3.75 10.11 9.62
C ALA A 152 3.44 11.24 8.62
N PRO A 153 3.59 12.53 9.01
CA PRO A 153 3.27 13.68 8.14
C PRO A 153 4.02 13.68 6.81
N GLY A 154 5.23 13.12 6.76
CA GLY A 154 6.01 13.02 5.53
C GLY A 154 5.35 12.12 4.49
N PHE A 155 4.78 10.99 4.91
CA PHE A 155 4.03 10.09 4.05
C PHE A 155 2.73 10.74 3.55
N ALA A 156 1.97 11.38 4.43
CA ALA A 156 0.77 12.12 4.03
C ALA A 156 1.08 13.20 2.97
N GLY A 157 2.17 13.96 3.15
CA GLY A 157 2.60 14.96 2.17
C GLY A 157 2.99 14.37 0.81
N TYR A 158 3.60 13.19 0.80
CA TYR A 158 3.90 12.45 -0.44
C TYR A 158 2.61 12.00 -1.15
N VAL A 159 1.66 11.43 -0.42
CA VAL A 159 0.36 11.00 -0.96
C VAL A 159 -0.42 12.18 -1.55
N ASP A 160 -0.41 13.33 -0.89
CA ASP A 160 -1.05 14.56 -1.41
C ASP A 160 -0.37 15.03 -2.70
N ALA A 161 0.98 15.00 -2.76
CA ALA A 161 1.73 15.36 -3.97
C ALA A 161 1.48 14.39 -5.14
N LEU A 162 1.30 13.09 -4.89
CA LEU A 162 0.86 12.13 -5.90
C LEU A 162 -0.55 12.44 -6.39
N GLY A 163 -1.44 12.91 -5.50
CA GLY A 163 -2.82 13.28 -5.85
C GLY A 163 -2.91 14.37 -6.91
N GLU A 164 -1.95 15.29 -6.93
CA GLU A 164 -1.86 16.33 -7.97
C GLU A 164 -1.47 15.77 -9.36
N LEU A 165 -0.95 14.54 -9.41
CA LEU A 165 -0.56 13.87 -10.66
C LEU A 165 -1.62 12.88 -11.15
N ALA A 166 -2.52 12.44 -10.27
CA ALA A 166 -3.51 11.41 -10.55
C ALA A 166 -4.71 11.94 -11.35
N ILE A 167 -5.27 11.11 -12.22
CA ILE A 167 -6.45 11.39 -13.02
C ILE A 167 -7.47 10.28 -12.76
N LEU A 168 -8.50 10.56 -11.98
CA LEU A 168 -9.52 9.54 -11.64
C LEU A 168 -10.55 9.31 -12.73
N ASP A 169 -10.82 10.35 -13.54
CA ASP A 169 -11.83 10.27 -14.58
C ASP A 169 -11.46 9.23 -15.65
N GLY A 170 -12.35 8.28 -15.87
CA GLY A 170 -12.14 7.19 -16.83
C GLY A 170 -11.37 5.98 -16.28
N HIS A 171 -10.96 5.98 -15.00
CA HIS A 171 -10.17 4.90 -14.38
C HIS A 171 -10.93 4.10 -13.31
N ASP A 172 -12.26 4.13 -13.29
CA ASP A 172 -13.10 3.46 -12.28
C ASP A 172 -12.78 1.96 -12.13
N GLU A 173 -12.58 1.23 -13.24
CA GLU A 173 -12.23 -0.20 -13.22
C GLU A 173 -10.85 -0.42 -12.60
N LEU A 174 -9.87 0.40 -12.94
CA LEU A 174 -8.53 0.35 -12.39
C LEU A 174 -8.54 0.63 -10.87
N VAL A 175 -9.29 1.63 -10.45
CA VAL A 175 -9.48 1.94 -9.02
C VAL A 175 -10.08 0.73 -8.30
N GLY A 176 -11.11 0.10 -8.87
CA GLY A 176 -11.72 -1.11 -8.31
C GLY A 176 -10.75 -2.30 -8.22
N ASP A 177 -9.87 -2.46 -9.21
CA ASP A 177 -8.85 -3.50 -9.23
C ASP A 177 -7.82 -3.29 -8.09
N VAL A 178 -7.28 -2.08 -7.94
CA VAL A 178 -6.39 -1.73 -6.82
C VAL A 178 -7.05 -1.99 -5.47
N LEU A 179 -8.27 -1.47 -5.27
CA LEU A 179 -9.01 -1.64 -4.01
C LEU A 179 -9.26 -3.11 -3.66
N SER A 180 -9.53 -3.94 -4.66
CA SER A 180 -9.73 -5.38 -4.46
C SER A 180 -8.45 -6.08 -4.01
N HIS A 181 -7.30 -5.68 -4.54
CA HIS A 181 -6.00 -6.21 -4.12
C HIS A 181 -5.63 -5.74 -2.70
N GLU A 182 -5.95 -4.50 -2.33
CA GLU A 182 -5.78 -4.00 -0.97
C GLU A 182 -6.57 -4.84 0.05
N VAL A 183 -7.86 -5.11 -0.22
CA VAL A 183 -8.68 -5.95 0.66
C VAL A 183 -8.09 -7.35 0.78
N ALA A 184 -7.71 -7.98 -0.34
CA ALA A 184 -7.11 -9.31 -0.33
C ALA A 184 -5.77 -9.35 0.42
N PHE A 185 -5.03 -8.25 0.41
CA PHE A 185 -3.76 -8.12 1.13
C PHE A 185 -3.97 -8.05 2.66
N TRP A 186 -5.01 -7.37 3.13
CA TRP A 186 -5.41 -7.41 4.54
C TRP A 186 -5.93 -8.80 4.95
N ASP A 187 -6.75 -9.42 4.09
CA ASP A 187 -7.36 -10.73 4.36
C ASP A 187 -6.32 -11.83 4.59
N MET A 188 -5.18 -11.81 3.89
CA MET A 188 -4.15 -12.86 4.02
C MET A 188 -3.53 -12.94 5.43
N ALA A 189 -3.64 -11.89 6.23
CA ALA A 189 -3.11 -11.87 7.59
C ALA A 189 -3.98 -12.68 8.56
N VAL A 190 -5.28 -12.77 8.29
CA VAL A 190 -6.27 -13.35 9.21
C VAL A 190 -6.68 -14.79 8.85
N VAL A 191 -6.11 -15.35 7.80
CA VAL A 191 -6.24 -16.74 7.37
C VAL A 191 -5.01 -17.52 7.86
#